data_d5593e656a5826d5dbd0726dc066a61c
#
_entry.id   d5593e656a5826d5dbd0726dc066a61c
#
_cell.length_a   1.000
_cell.length_b   1.000
_cell.length_c   1.000
_cell.angle_alpha   90.00
_cell.angle_beta   90.00
_cell.angle_gamma   90.00
#
_symmetry.space_group_name_H-M   'P 1'
#
loop_
_entity.id
_entity.type
_entity.pdbx_description
1 polymer ?
#
loop_
_entity_poly.entity_id
_entity_poly.type
_entity_poly.pdbx_seq_one_letter_code
_entity_poly.pdbx_strand_id
1 'polypeptide(L)'
;MFFLRTHPKNWIDIDLEIEKPPPIILVGFLKWCLKGAYAALVLAAAASILLGIVETYIAALLGYILDLVIETPPNLLFSERWPVLLVAVSFLFLIRPSSFLLSSYLQSMVVSPGVRTMVATRLHRWTLGHSK
;
A
#
# COMPACT_ATOMS: atom_id res chain seq x y z
N MET A 1 9.76 -9.06 -24.55
CA MET A 1 10.20 -7.86 -23.79
C MET A 1 9.14 -7.26 -22.88
N PHE A 2 7.85 -7.41 -23.17
CA PHE A 2 6.76 -6.90 -22.34
C PHE A 2 6.56 -7.65 -21.00
N PHE A 3 6.87 -8.95 -20.99
CA PHE A 3 6.71 -9.82 -19.79
C PHE A 3 7.70 -9.54 -18.66
N LEU A 4 8.87 -8.96 -18.96
CA LEU A 4 9.87 -8.64 -17.95
C LEU A 4 9.54 -7.38 -17.15
N ARG A 5 8.60 -6.56 -17.63
CA ARG A 5 8.17 -5.31 -16.96
C ARG A 5 7.09 -5.50 -15.91
N THR A 6 6.45 -6.68 -15.87
CA THR A 6 5.37 -6.99 -14.93
C THR A 6 5.85 -7.56 -13.60
N HIS A 7 7.14 -7.85 -13.46
CA HIS A 7 7.66 -8.32 -12.18
C HIS A 7 7.77 -7.16 -11.18
N PRO A 8 7.20 -7.26 -9.97
CA PRO A 8 7.19 -6.15 -9.00
C PRO A 8 8.58 -5.63 -8.64
N LYS A 9 9.62 -6.43 -8.80
CA LYS A 9 11.01 -6.01 -8.62
C LYS A 9 11.49 -4.95 -9.61
N ASN A 10 10.82 -4.83 -10.78
CA ASN A 10 11.20 -3.88 -11.84
C ASN A 10 10.43 -2.55 -11.76
N TRP A 11 9.58 -2.37 -10.76
CA TRP A 11 8.83 -1.12 -10.56
C TRP A 11 9.68 0.00 -9.98
N ILE A 12 10.85 -0.37 -9.46
CA ILE A 12 11.83 0.58 -8.93
C ILE A 12 13.10 0.41 -9.75
N ASP A 13 13.51 1.48 -10.41
CA ASP A 13 14.73 1.51 -11.20
C ASP A 13 15.92 1.84 -10.29
N ILE A 14 16.61 0.79 -9.85
CA ILE A 14 17.78 0.89 -8.98
C ILE A 14 19.00 1.44 -9.76
N ASP A 15 19.06 1.15 -11.05
CA ASP A 15 20.21 1.47 -11.91
C ASP A 15 20.08 2.83 -12.60
N LEU A 16 18.98 3.57 -12.36
CA LEU A 16 18.78 4.89 -12.93
C LEU A 16 19.92 5.84 -12.51
N GLU A 17 20.78 6.14 -13.46
CA GLU A 17 21.85 7.11 -13.25
C GLU A 17 21.32 8.54 -13.28
N ILE A 18 21.71 9.33 -12.29
CA ILE A 18 21.39 10.74 -12.22
C ILE A 18 22.71 11.51 -12.28
N GLU A 19 22.97 12.15 -13.40
CA GLU A 19 24.19 12.94 -13.63
C GLU A 19 24.25 14.21 -12.80
N LYS A 20 23.09 14.71 -12.34
CA LYS A 20 23.01 15.96 -11.57
C LYS A 20 23.32 15.74 -10.10
N PRO A 21 24.09 16.67 -9.48
CA PRO A 21 24.36 16.62 -8.05
C PRO A 21 23.09 16.68 -7.22
N PRO A 22 23.10 16.11 -6.00
CA PRO A 22 21.96 16.18 -5.09
C PRO A 22 21.67 17.65 -4.73
N PRO A 23 20.41 18.09 -4.80
CA PRO A 23 20.03 19.45 -4.43
C PRO A 23 20.21 19.68 -2.92
N ILE A 24 20.51 20.91 -2.56
CA ILE A 24 20.72 21.33 -1.15
C ILE A 24 19.37 21.41 -0.41
N ILE A 25 18.29 21.70 -1.13
CA ILE A 25 16.95 21.83 -0.55
C ILE A 25 16.37 20.45 -0.25
N LEU A 26 15.86 20.24 0.97
CA LEU A 26 15.33 18.95 1.45
C LEU A 26 14.30 18.31 0.49
N VAL A 27 13.33 19.09 0.02
CA VAL A 27 12.31 18.60 -0.92
C VAL A 27 12.92 18.19 -2.26
N GLY A 28 13.87 18.97 -2.76
CA GLY A 28 14.60 18.65 -3.99
C GLY A 28 15.46 17.39 -3.82
N PHE A 29 16.12 17.26 -2.67
CA PHE A 29 16.92 16.08 -2.33
C PHE A 29 16.05 14.81 -2.25
N LEU A 30 14.88 14.87 -1.60
CA LEU A 30 13.95 13.76 -1.55
C LEU A 30 13.43 13.36 -2.95
N LYS A 31 13.09 14.34 -3.79
CA LYS A 31 12.71 14.08 -5.18
C LYS A 31 13.85 13.43 -5.97
N TRP A 32 15.06 13.88 -5.78
CA TRP A 32 16.25 13.31 -6.40
C TRP A 32 16.48 11.86 -5.94
N CYS A 33 16.37 11.57 -4.65
CA CYS A 33 16.51 10.24 -4.08
C CYS A 33 15.44 9.25 -4.59
N LEU A 34 14.21 9.71 -4.77
CA LEU A 34 13.06 8.88 -5.12
C LEU A 34 12.80 8.78 -6.63
N LYS A 35 13.60 9.46 -7.45
CA LYS A 35 13.48 9.39 -8.91
C LYS A 35 13.70 7.95 -9.39
N GLY A 36 12.72 7.40 -10.10
CA GLY A 36 12.70 6.01 -10.54
C GLY A 36 11.83 5.07 -9.69
N ALA A 37 11.30 5.55 -8.55
CA ALA A 37 10.41 4.78 -7.69
C ALA A 37 8.98 5.37 -7.61
N TYR A 38 8.67 6.43 -8.35
CA TYR A 38 7.38 7.11 -8.23
C TYR A 38 6.18 6.21 -8.49
N ALA A 39 6.25 5.33 -9.48
CA ALA A 39 5.15 4.43 -9.81
C ALA A 39 4.84 3.48 -8.63
N ALA A 40 5.88 2.89 -8.03
CA ALA A 40 5.74 2.01 -6.88
C ALA A 40 5.20 2.75 -5.64
N LEU A 41 5.67 3.98 -5.42
CA LEU A 41 5.21 4.83 -4.31
C LEU A 41 3.75 5.25 -4.48
N VAL A 42 3.33 5.65 -5.68
CA VAL A 42 1.94 6.01 -6.00
C VAL A 42 1.04 4.79 -5.81
N LEU A 43 1.45 3.62 -6.28
CA LEU A 43 0.68 2.39 -6.12
C LEU A 43 0.54 1.99 -4.64
N ALA A 44 1.61 2.09 -3.86
CA ALA A 44 1.57 1.83 -2.43
C ALA A 44 0.69 2.83 -1.68
N ALA A 45 0.73 4.11 -2.05
CA ALA A 45 -0.16 5.13 -1.49
C ALA A 45 -1.63 4.85 -1.83
N ALA A 46 -1.93 4.49 -3.08
CA ALA A 46 -3.28 4.12 -3.50
C ALA A 46 -3.80 2.89 -2.75
N ALA A 47 -2.96 1.86 -2.56
CA ALA A 47 -3.32 0.69 -1.77
C ALA A 47 -3.57 1.02 -0.29
N SER A 48 -2.80 1.95 0.28
CA SER A 48 -3.01 2.42 1.66
C SER A 48 -4.30 3.22 1.82
N ILE A 49 -4.65 4.05 0.85
CA ILE A 49 -5.93 4.77 0.82
C ILE A 49 -7.09 3.80 0.71
N LEU A 50 -6.99 2.80 -0.16
CA LEU A 50 -8.00 1.75 -0.30
C LEU A 50 -8.21 1.00 1.01
N LEU A 51 -7.12 0.63 1.70
CA LEU A 51 -7.20 0.00 3.01
C LEU A 51 -7.92 0.90 4.03
N GLY A 52 -7.62 2.19 4.06
CA GLY A 52 -8.30 3.16 4.93
C GLY A 52 -9.81 3.26 4.65
N ILE A 53 -10.21 3.24 3.38
CA ILE A 53 -11.62 3.21 2.98
C ILE A 53 -12.28 1.92 3.48
N VAL A 54 -11.66 0.76 3.28
CA VAL A 54 -12.16 -0.53 3.76
C VAL A 54 -12.35 -0.54 5.28
N GLU A 55 -11.38 -0.04 6.03
CA GLU A 55 -11.48 0.06 7.51
C GLU A 55 -12.63 0.98 7.95
N THR A 56 -12.86 2.08 7.24
CA THR A 56 -14.00 2.97 7.51
C THR A 56 -15.34 2.27 7.28
N TYR A 57 -15.46 1.52 6.18
CA TYR A 57 -16.66 0.71 5.91
C TYR A 57 -16.88 -0.38 6.95
N ILE A 58 -15.83 -1.03 7.42
CA ILE A 58 -15.91 -2.03 8.49
C ILE A 58 -16.43 -1.41 9.77
N ALA A 59 -15.96 -0.23 10.16
CA ALA A 59 -16.44 0.48 11.34
C ALA A 59 -17.94 0.84 11.22
N ALA A 60 -18.36 1.35 10.06
CA ALA A 60 -19.76 1.65 9.78
C ALA A 60 -20.65 0.39 9.80
N LEU A 61 -20.16 -0.71 9.22
CA LEU A 61 -20.85 -1.99 9.19
C LEU A 61 -21.04 -2.59 10.58
N LEU A 62 -20.00 -2.52 11.42
CA LEU A 62 -20.08 -2.96 12.83
C LEU A 62 -21.10 -2.13 13.61
N GLY A 63 -21.14 -0.81 13.41
CA GLY A 63 -22.16 0.05 14.00
C GLY A 63 -23.57 -0.37 13.57
N TYR A 64 -23.78 -0.58 12.28
CA TYR A 64 -25.06 -1.05 11.74
C TYR A 64 -25.51 -2.41 12.31
N ILE A 65 -24.58 -3.36 12.43
CA ILE A 65 -24.86 -4.68 13.02
C ILE A 65 -25.25 -4.53 14.50
N LEU A 66 -24.55 -3.68 15.23
CA LEU A 66 -24.85 -3.44 16.65
C LEU A 66 -26.26 -2.87 16.82
N ASP A 67 -26.64 -1.86 16.04
CA ASP A 67 -27.99 -1.30 16.05
C ASP A 67 -29.03 -2.37 15.69
N LEU A 68 -28.76 -3.18 14.66
CA LEU A 68 -29.64 -4.26 14.24
C LEU A 68 -29.86 -5.31 15.34
N VAL A 69 -28.83 -5.66 16.08
CA VAL A 69 -28.90 -6.63 17.20
C VAL A 69 -29.66 -6.06 18.39
N ILE A 70 -29.52 -4.77 18.65
CA ILE A 70 -30.23 -4.10 19.77
C ILE A 70 -31.72 -3.95 19.46
N GLU A 71 -32.06 -3.61 18.23
CA GLU A 71 -33.43 -3.30 17.82
C GLU A 71 -34.26 -4.54 17.44
N THR A 72 -33.60 -5.66 17.08
CA THR A 72 -34.30 -6.86 16.58
C THR A 72 -34.30 -7.98 17.62
N PRO A 73 -35.48 -8.59 17.92
CA PRO A 73 -35.56 -9.76 18.80
C PRO A 73 -34.71 -10.94 18.25
N PRO A 74 -34.07 -11.75 19.11
CA PRO A 74 -33.15 -12.81 18.69
C PRO A 74 -33.78 -13.85 17.73
N ASN A 75 -35.06 -14.15 17.89
CA ASN A 75 -35.79 -15.08 17.03
C ASN A 75 -35.98 -14.57 15.59
N LEU A 76 -36.10 -13.26 15.41
CA LEU A 76 -36.24 -12.63 14.08
C LEU A 76 -34.88 -12.32 13.45
N LEU A 77 -33.84 -12.10 14.26
CA LEU A 77 -32.50 -11.80 13.80
C LEU A 77 -31.95 -12.91 12.89
N PHE A 78 -32.09 -14.16 13.30
CA PHE A 78 -31.60 -15.33 12.57
C PHE A 78 -32.53 -15.84 11.48
N SER A 79 -33.83 -15.52 11.53
CA SER A 79 -34.79 -15.96 10.52
C SER A 79 -34.95 -14.98 9.36
N GLU A 80 -35.00 -13.68 9.63
CA GLU A 80 -35.28 -12.66 8.61
C GLU A 80 -34.04 -11.86 8.20
N ARG A 81 -33.05 -11.66 9.10
CA ARG A 81 -31.88 -10.82 8.92
C ARG A 81 -30.59 -11.58 8.66
N TRP A 82 -30.63 -12.90 8.59
CA TRP A 82 -29.45 -13.73 8.33
C TRP A 82 -28.67 -13.36 7.06
N PRO A 83 -29.29 -12.92 5.92
CA PRO A 83 -28.52 -12.54 4.75
C PRO A 83 -27.63 -11.35 5.01
N VAL A 84 -28.08 -10.35 5.79
CA VAL A 84 -27.30 -9.17 6.14
C VAL A 84 -26.10 -9.57 7.01
N LEU A 85 -26.30 -10.45 7.99
CA LEU A 85 -25.23 -10.97 8.83
C LEU A 85 -24.20 -11.75 8.02
N LEU A 86 -24.66 -12.56 7.06
CA LEU A 86 -23.77 -13.34 6.21
C LEU A 86 -22.92 -12.46 5.30
N VAL A 87 -23.51 -11.42 4.70
CA VAL A 87 -22.77 -10.43 3.91
C VAL A 87 -21.73 -9.71 4.77
N ALA A 88 -22.09 -9.30 5.98
CA ALA A 88 -21.20 -8.62 6.90
C ALA A 88 -20.00 -9.50 7.30
N VAL A 89 -20.26 -10.74 7.66
CA VAL A 89 -19.23 -11.73 8.01
C VAL A 89 -18.30 -11.99 6.81
N SER A 90 -18.87 -12.19 5.63
CA SER A 90 -18.10 -12.39 4.40
C SER A 90 -17.21 -11.20 4.09
N PHE A 91 -17.71 -9.98 4.24
CA PHE A 91 -16.94 -8.76 4.06
C PHE A 91 -15.77 -8.68 5.04
N LEU A 92 -16.00 -8.97 6.31
CA LEU A 92 -14.95 -8.94 7.34
C LEU A 92 -13.86 -9.99 7.08
N PHE A 93 -14.25 -11.22 6.73
CA PHE A 93 -13.30 -12.34 6.60
C PHE A 93 -12.59 -12.41 5.25
N LEU A 94 -13.15 -11.84 4.19
CA LEU A 94 -12.58 -11.88 2.85
C LEU A 94 -11.91 -10.57 2.44
N ILE A 95 -12.61 -9.45 2.56
CA ILE A 95 -12.14 -8.17 2.03
C ILE A 95 -11.07 -7.54 2.91
N ARG A 96 -11.27 -7.56 4.22
CA ARG A 96 -10.31 -6.98 5.16
C ARG A 96 -8.93 -7.64 5.08
N PRO A 97 -8.77 -8.97 5.25
CA PRO A 97 -7.46 -9.59 5.16
C PRO A 97 -6.85 -9.49 3.76
N SER A 98 -7.65 -9.54 2.70
CA SER A 98 -7.15 -9.38 1.34
C SER A 98 -6.55 -7.99 1.09
N SER A 99 -7.23 -6.93 1.53
CA SER A 99 -6.77 -5.54 1.42
C SER A 99 -5.51 -5.31 2.26
N PHE A 100 -5.47 -5.87 3.46
CA PHE A 100 -4.30 -5.79 4.34
C PHE A 100 -3.09 -6.51 3.73
N LEU A 101 -3.27 -7.72 3.22
CA LEU A 101 -2.20 -8.50 2.57
C LEU A 101 -1.66 -7.77 1.34
N LEU A 102 -2.54 -7.20 0.51
CA LEU A 102 -2.12 -6.44 -0.67
C LEU A 102 -1.28 -5.22 -0.28
N SER A 103 -1.74 -4.43 0.67
CA SER A 103 -1.02 -3.25 1.17
C SER A 103 0.30 -3.63 1.81
N SER A 104 0.32 -4.64 2.66
CA SER A 104 1.53 -5.15 3.30
C SER A 104 2.55 -5.69 2.30
N TYR A 105 2.08 -6.42 1.29
CA TYR A 105 2.93 -6.92 0.22
C TYR A 105 3.62 -5.79 -0.54
N LEU A 106 2.85 -4.78 -0.98
CA LEU A 106 3.40 -3.65 -1.71
C LEU A 106 4.41 -2.85 -0.86
N GLN A 107 4.11 -2.62 0.41
CA GLN A 107 4.99 -1.87 1.28
C GLN A 107 6.24 -2.66 1.67
N SER A 108 6.10 -3.92 2.07
CA SER A 108 7.19 -4.72 2.63
C SER A 108 8.08 -5.35 1.57
N MET A 109 7.51 -5.79 0.45
CA MET A 109 8.23 -6.54 -0.58
C MET A 109 8.71 -5.68 -1.76
N VAL A 110 7.99 -4.59 -2.04
CA VAL A 110 8.29 -3.74 -3.20
C VAL A 110 8.91 -2.43 -2.77
N VAL A 111 8.20 -1.64 -1.96
CA VAL A 111 8.60 -0.27 -1.64
C VAL A 111 9.77 -0.24 -0.66
N SER A 112 9.66 -0.93 0.48
CA SER A 112 10.67 -0.85 1.54
C SER A 112 12.07 -1.31 1.07
N PRO A 113 12.26 -2.54 0.56
CA PRO A 113 13.57 -2.97 0.12
C PRO A 113 14.03 -2.25 -1.15
N GLY A 114 13.14 -2.02 -2.12
CA GLY A 114 13.49 -1.42 -3.40
C GLY A 114 13.92 0.04 -3.25
N VAL A 115 13.16 0.86 -2.55
CA VAL A 115 13.50 2.28 -2.31
C VAL A 115 14.77 2.39 -1.48
N ARG A 116 14.91 1.60 -0.43
CA ARG A 116 16.12 1.61 0.41
C ARG A 116 17.36 1.26 -0.40
N THR A 117 17.32 0.20 -1.19
CA THR A 117 18.45 -0.21 -2.02
C THR A 117 18.76 0.84 -3.08
N MET A 118 17.76 1.37 -3.76
CA MET A 118 17.92 2.42 -4.77
C MET A 118 18.59 3.67 -4.21
N VAL A 119 18.12 4.17 -3.07
CA VAL A 119 18.67 5.36 -2.42
C VAL A 119 20.10 5.10 -1.94
N ALA A 120 20.35 3.96 -1.30
CA ALA A 120 21.68 3.59 -0.83
C ALA A 120 22.67 3.45 -1.99
N THR A 121 22.32 2.78 -3.07
CA THR A 121 23.17 2.62 -4.25
C THR A 121 23.46 3.98 -4.91
N ARG A 122 22.47 4.85 -5.01
CA ARG A 122 22.60 6.17 -5.61
C ARG A 122 23.53 7.07 -4.80
N LEU A 123 23.37 7.11 -3.48
CA LEU A 123 24.24 7.85 -2.58
C LEU A 123 25.66 7.30 -2.59
N HIS A 124 25.80 5.97 -2.62
CA HIS A 124 27.11 5.33 -2.65
C HIS A 124 27.87 5.64 -3.96
N ARG A 125 27.22 5.55 -5.09
CA ARG A 125 27.80 5.94 -6.39
C ARG A 125 28.23 7.41 -6.42
N TRP A 126 27.39 8.28 -5.85
CA TRP A 126 27.70 9.70 -5.76
C TRP A 126 28.95 9.97 -4.89
N THR A 127 29.01 9.36 -3.71
CA THR A 127 30.17 9.51 -2.81
C THR A 127 31.46 8.95 -3.40
N LEU A 128 31.42 7.79 -4.01
CA LEU A 128 32.61 7.19 -4.65
C LEU A 128 33.07 7.96 -5.88
N GLY A 129 32.15 8.51 -6.67
CA GLY A 129 32.47 9.33 -7.84
C GLY A 129 33.17 10.66 -7.51
N HIS A 130 33.08 11.12 -6.26
CA HIS A 130 33.69 12.39 -5.80
C HIS A 130 34.97 12.22 -4.96
N SER A 131 35.44 10.98 -4.79
CA SER A 131 36.68 10.68 -4.07
C SER A 131 37.95 10.77 -4.95
N LYS A 132 37.89 11.51 -6.05
CA LYS A 132 39.06 11.83 -6.90
C LYS A 132 39.60 13.20 -6.60
#